data_5f73ea3987c29a381e83101ae19f7f8d
#
_entry.id   5f73ea3987c29a381e83101ae19f7f8d
#
_cell.length_a   1.000
_cell.length_b   1.000
_cell.length_c   1.000
_cell.angle_alpha   90.00
_cell.angle_beta   90.00
_cell.angle_gamma   90.00
#
_symmetry.space_group_name_H-M   'P 1'
#
loop_
_entity.id
_entity.type
_entity.pdbx_description
1 polymer ?
#
loop_
_entity_poly.entity_id
_entity_poly.type
_entity_poly.pdbx_seq_one_letter_code
_entity_poly.pdbx_strand_id
1 'polypeptide(L)'
;KSYYSQPITLSYTQPLFAYNSFKWNKKIAPKEYELAKRTYIEAMEDITVQAVSYYFSLLLSKTRHTIAVKNYGNTKSLYSIAEERLKLGSITNDELLQLQLCMLNDSLAINDTALAVREQRMRVNSYLRYSENVDIDPVLDEQIPAIEIDYVTVLDKALENSSFNAGNQLRALNAEAGIAQAKAERGATANARFGLSQTGEEFRTAYSNLLDQEVIGLQFSIPLFDWGMGKGRVRMAKARADMVRNQIEQDETDYRHTIYTLIEQFHNQRNQCVVAA
;
A
#
# COMPACT_ATOMS: atom_id res chain seq x y z
N LYS A 1 37.43 29.65 -45.87
CA LYS A 1 36.93 28.28 -46.04
C LYS A 1 36.16 27.93 -44.76
N SER A 2 34.87 27.69 -44.86
CA SER A 2 34.04 27.18 -43.79
C SER A 2 34.00 25.65 -43.88
N TYR A 3 34.33 24.95 -42.80
CA TYR A 3 34.22 23.50 -42.72
C TYR A 3 32.96 23.14 -41.95
N TYR A 4 32.17 22.22 -42.46
CA TYR A 4 31.10 21.58 -41.69
C TYR A 4 31.73 20.42 -40.93
N SER A 5 31.83 20.57 -39.61
CA SER A 5 32.36 19.50 -38.75
C SER A 5 31.21 18.78 -38.02
N GLN A 6 31.27 17.48 -38.11
CA GLN A 6 30.46 16.55 -37.30
C GLN A 6 28.96 16.45 -37.59
N PRO A 7 28.51 15.96 -38.72
CA PRO A 7 27.12 15.57 -38.86
C PRO A 7 26.72 14.34 -38.03
N ILE A 8 27.60 13.39 -37.80
CA ILE A 8 27.32 12.17 -37.01
C ILE A 8 28.54 11.82 -36.17
N THR A 9 28.38 11.73 -34.84
CA THR A 9 29.39 11.21 -33.92
C THR A 9 28.80 10.04 -33.15
N LEU A 10 29.37 8.86 -33.33
CA LEU A 10 29.07 7.70 -32.48
C LEU A 10 30.16 7.60 -31.42
N SER A 11 29.82 7.72 -30.14
CA SER A 11 30.77 7.60 -29.05
C SER A 11 30.32 6.53 -28.07
N TYR A 12 31.23 5.64 -27.71
CA TYR A 12 31.03 4.67 -26.63
C TYR A 12 32.01 4.99 -25.51
N THR A 13 31.49 5.12 -24.29
CA THR A 13 32.29 5.40 -23.10
C THR A 13 32.07 4.30 -22.06
N GLN A 14 33.14 3.57 -21.75
CA GLN A 14 33.09 2.50 -20.76
C GLN A 14 33.95 2.88 -19.54
N PRO A 15 33.32 3.12 -18.34
CA PRO A 15 34.07 3.30 -17.10
C PRO A 15 34.69 1.96 -16.67
N LEU A 16 36.01 1.93 -16.45
CA LEU A 16 36.74 0.68 -16.13
C LEU A 16 36.79 0.40 -14.63
N PHE A 17 36.92 1.44 -13.80
CA PHE A 17 37.06 1.31 -12.31
C PHE A 17 35.99 2.07 -11.54
N ALA A 18 34.97 2.57 -12.18
CA ALA A 18 33.86 3.27 -11.54
C ALA A 18 32.85 2.26 -10.95
N TYR A 19 31.88 2.79 -10.23
CA TYR A 19 30.74 2.02 -9.75
C TYR A 19 30.03 1.30 -10.91
N ASN A 20 29.96 -0.02 -10.81
CA ASN A 20 29.31 -0.84 -11.84
C ASN A 20 27.80 -0.94 -11.53
N SER A 21 27.01 -0.01 -12.07
CA SER A 21 25.55 0.03 -11.90
C SER A 21 24.88 -1.23 -12.46
N PHE A 22 25.35 -1.79 -13.57
CA PHE A 22 24.78 -3.01 -14.16
C PHE A 22 24.89 -4.21 -13.22
N LYS A 23 26.04 -4.33 -12.52
CA LYS A 23 26.24 -5.40 -11.53
C LYS A 23 25.28 -5.28 -10.36
N TRP A 24 25.03 -4.07 -9.87
CA TRP A 24 24.11 -3.83 -8.78
C TRP A 24 22.66 -3.94 -9.24
N ASN A 25 22.30 -3.38 -10.39
CA ASN A 25 20.97 -3.52 -10.97
C ASN A 25 20.58 -4.98 -11.23
N LYS A 26 21.56 -5.83 -11.65
CA LYS A 26 21.33 -7.29 -11.78
C LYS A 26 20.93 -7.95 -10.46
N LYS A 27 21.35 -7.40 -9.31
CA LYS A 27 20.97 -7.90 -7.99
C LYS A 27 19.67 -7.24 -7.48
N ILE A 28 19.50 -5.94 -7.77
CA ILE A 28 18.40 -5.12 -7.28
C ILE A 28 17.11 -5.41 -8.05
N ALA A 29 17.13 -5.43 -9.38
CA ALA A 29 15.94 -5.59 -10.20
C ALA A 29 15.11 -6.86 -9.90
N PRO A 30 15.70 -8.04 -9.64
CA PRO A 30 14.92 -9.21 -9.22
C PRO A 30 14.20 -9.00 -7.87
N LYS A 31 14.83 -8.25 -6.93
CA LYS A 31 14.24 -7.94 -5.64
C LYS A 31 13.11 -6.90 -5.75
N GLU A 32 13.28 -5.92 -6.63
CA GLU A 32 12.22 -4.95 -6.97
C GLU A 32 11.02 -5.65 -7.62
N TYR A 33 11.27 -6.58 -8.54
CA TYR A 33 10.21 -7.37 -9.16
C TYR A 33 9.47 -8.23 -8.13
N GLU A 34 10.18 -8.91 -7.23
CA GLU A 34 9.59 -9.71 -6.17
C GLU A 34 8.78 -8.85 -5.21
N LEU A 35 9.29 -7.67 -4.82
CA LEU A 35 8.56 -6.70 -4.00
C LEU A 35 7.27 -6.25 -4.72
N ALA A 36 7.37 -5.85 -5.99
CA ALA A 36 6.21 -5.41 -6.76
C ALA A 36 5.15 -6.50 -6.89
N LYS A 37 5.57 -7.76 -7.10
CA LYS A 37 4.66 -8.92 -7.15
C LYS A 37 3.93 -9.13 -5.82
N ARG A 38 4.65 -9.05 -4.69
CA ARG A 38 4.04 -9.21 -3.35
C ARG A 38 3.10 -8.05 -3.03
N THR A 39 3.51 -6.83 -3.31
CA THR A 39 2.65 -5.64 -3.15
C THR A 39 1.38 -5.74 -4.01
N TYR A 40 1.48 -6.29 -5.21
CA TYR A 40 0.30 -6.53 -6.04
C TYR A 40 -0.67 -7.55 -5.40
N ILE A 41 -0.14 -8.65 -4.85
CA ILE A 41 -0.97 -9.65 -4.17
C ILE A 41 -1.63 -9.03 -2.93
N GLU A 42 -0.88 -8.30 -2.11
CA GLU A 42 -1.42 -7.58 -0.94
C GLU A 42 -2.53 -6.59 -1.34
N ALA A 43 -2.31 -5.82 -2.41
CA ALA A 43 -3.34 -4.90 -2.90
C ALA A 43 -4.62 -5.64 -3.37
N MET A 44 -4.51 -6.84 -3.92
CA MET A 44 -5.67 -7.66 -4.27
C MET A 44 -6.40 -8.19 -3.02
N GLU A 45 -5.65 -8.61 -2.00
CA GLU A 45 -6.23 -9.01 -0.71
C GLU A 45 -6.92 -7.82 -0.02
N ASP A 46 -6.31 -6.63 -0.03
CA ASP A 46 -6.91 -5.41 0.52
C ASP A 46 -8.24 -5.06 -0.17
N ILE A 47 -8.31 -5.22 -1.50
CA ILE A 47 -9.55 -5.04 -2.24
C ILE A 47 -10.62 -6.02 -1.75
N THR A 48 -10.25 -7.27 -1.53
CA THR A 48 -11.16 -8.31 -1.03
C THR A 48 -11.65 -7.98 0.38
N VAL A 49 -10.74 -7.64 1.29
CA VAL A 49 -11.07 -7.24 2.67
C VAL A 49 -11.99 -6.03 2.68
N GLN A 50 -11.73 -5.04 1.84
CA GLN A 50 -12.56 -3.84 1.73
C GLN A 50 -13.96 -4.15 1.19
N ALA A 51 -14.07 -5.04 0.20
CA ALA A 51 -15.37 -5.50 -0.32
C ALA A 51 -16.20 -6.20 0.77
N VAL A 52 -15.55 -7.11 1.52
CA VAL A 52 -16.18 -7.80 2.65
C VAL A 52 -16.60 -6.82 3.74
N SER A 53 -15.79 -5.82 4.04
CA SER A 53 -16.12 -4.76 5.02
C SER A 53 -17.37 -3.98 4.60
N TYR A 54 -17.48 -3.59 3.35
CA TYR A 54 -18.68 -2.92 2.84
C TYR A 54 -19.92 -3.82 2.86
N TYR A 55 -19.75 -5.11 2.53
CA TYR A 55 -20.82 -6.10 2.60
C TYR A 55 -21.40 -6.22 4.01
N PHE A 56 -20.55 -6.40 5.02
CA PHE A 56 -20.98 -6.48 6.42
C PHE A 56 -21.55 -5.16 6.94
N SER A 57 -21.04 -4.03 6.46
CA SER A 57 -21.60 -2.70 6.80
C SER A 57 -23.03 -2.55 6.29
N LEU A 58 -23.31 -3.01 5.08
CA LEU A 58 -24.67 -3.03 4.52
C LEU A 58 -25.58 -3.99 5.30
N LEU A 59 -25.10 -5.20 5.61
CA LEU A 59 -25.83 -6.19 6.41
C LEU A 59 -26.23 -5.61 7.76
N LEU A 60 -25.26 -5.01 8.47
CA LEU A 60 -25.50 -4.37 9.77
C LEU A 60 -26.53 -3.24 9.68
N SER A 61 -26.47 -2.41 8.63
CA SER A 61 -27.43 -1.33 8.42
C SER A 61 -28.83 -1.86 8.15
N LYS A 62 -28.99 -2.92 7.36
CA LYS A 62 -30.28 -3.59 7.12
C LYS A 62 -30.84 -4.20 8.42
N THR A 63 -29.99 -4.85 9.21
CA THR A 63 -30.38 -5.42 10.51
C THR A 63 -30.88 -4.33 11.47
N ARG A 64 -30.13 -3.21 11.55
CA ARG A 64 -30.54 -2.06 12.38
C ARG A 64 -31.87 -1.46 11.93
N HIS A 65 -32.08 -1.35 10.62
CA HIS A 65 -33.37 -0.88 10.09
C HIS A 65 -34.52 -1.83 10.45
N THR A 66 -34.32 -3.15 10.31
CA THR A 66 -35.32 -4.15 10.71
C THR A 66 -35.65 -4.05 12.20
N ILE A 67 -34.66 -3.84 13.06
CA ILE A 67 -34.86 -3.64 14.49
C ILE A 67 -35.64 -2.34 14.75
N ALA A 68 -35.31 -1.23 14.09
CA ALA A 68 -36.02 0.04 14.24
C ALA A 68 -37.50 -0.10 13.86
N VAL A 69 -37.81 -0.80 12.76
CA VAL A 69 -39.18 -1.07 12.34
C VAL A 69 -39.95 -1.91 13.40
N LYS A 70 -39.29 -2.96 13.93
CA LYS A 70 -39.89 -3.77 15.00
C LYS A 70 -40.13 -2.96 16.27
N ASN A 71 -39.16 -2.15 16.67
CA ASN A 71 -39.29 -1.32 17.87
C ASN A 71 -40.45 -0.33 17.72
N TYR A 72 -40.55 0.37 16.60
CA TYR A 72 -41.70 1.24 16.34
C TYR A 72 -43.03 0.49 16.41
N GLY A 73 -43.12 -0.70 15.83
CA GLY A 73 -44.32 -1.56 15.89
C GLY A 73 -44.70 -1.91 17.33
N ASN A 74 -43.70 -2.26 18.14
CA ASN A 74 -43.91 -2.59 19.56
C ASN A 74 -44.38 -1.34 20.36
N THR A 75 -43.69 -0.22 20.21
CA THR A 75 -43.99 1.02 20.90
C THR A 75 -45.37 1.57 20.51
N LYS A 76 -45.75 1.47 19.23
CA LYS A 76 -47.07 1.81 18.74
C LYS A 76 -48.16 0.96 19.39
N SER A 77 -47.92 -0.35 19.52
CA SER A 77 -48.87 -1.24 20.22
C SER A 77 -48.99 -0.90 21.72
N LEU A 78 -47.84 -0.60 22.37
CA LEU A 78 -47.83 -0.17 23.76
C LEU A 78 -48.58 1.16 23.95
N TYR A 79 -48.39 2.11 23.04
CA TYR A 79 -49.10 3.39 23.07
C TYR A 79 -50.63 3.19 22.96
N SER A 80 -51.09 2.35 22.03
CA SER A 80 -52.51 2.04 21.86
C SER A 80 -53.11 1.41 23.13
N ILE A 81 -52.40 0.49 23.79
CA ILE A 81 -52.83 -0.10 25.07
C ILE A 81 -52.88 0.97 26.16
N ALA A 82 -51.88 1.86 26.18
CA ALA A 82 -51.85 2.96 27.17
C ALA A 82 -53.00 3.96 27.00
N GLU A 83 -53.41 4.26 25.77
CA GLU A 83 -54.61 5.11 25.53
C GLU A 83 -55.86 4.51 26.17
N GLU A 84 -56.05 3.20 26.05
CA GLU A 84 -57.21 2.53 26.67
C GLU A 84 -57.08 2.50 28.19
N ARG A 85 -55.87 2.28 28.72
CA ARG A 85 -55.63 2.34 30.19
C ARG A 85 -55.86 3.72 30.78
N LEU A 86 -55.51 4.79 30.05
CA LEU A 86 -55.78 6.16 30.47
C LEU A 86 -57.31 6.41 30.59
N LYS A 87 -58.10 5.94 29.59
CA LYS A 87 -59.57 6.03 29.65
C LYS A 87 -60.16 5.32 30.87
N LEU A 88 -59.53 4.24 31.33
CA LEU A 88 -59.90 3.50 32.54
C LEU A 88 -59.33 4.11 33.82
N GLY A 89 -58.56 5.19 33.75
CA GLY A 89 -57.92 5.82 34.90
C GLY A 89 -56.77 5.02 35.52
N SER A 90 -56.23 4.03 34.79
CA SER A 90 -55.17 3.11 35.29
C SER A 90 -53.77 3.63 35.09
N ILE A 91 -53.56 4.67 34.30
CA ILE A 91 -52.27 5.35 34.08
C ILE A 91 -52.48 6.87 34.09
N THR A 92 -51.37 7.59 34.21
CA THR A 92 -51.35 9.06 34.17
C THR A 92 -51.19 9.57 32.73
N ASN A 93 -51.57 10.82 32.51
CA ASN A 93 -51.35 11.47 31.21
C ASN A 93 -49.86 11.62 30.87
N ASP A 94 -49.00 11.80 31.90
CA ASP A 94 -47.55 11.91 31.71
C ASP A 94 -46.94 10.58 31.19
N GLU A 95 -47.42 9.42 31.66
CA GLU A 95 -47.01 8.12 31.17
C GLU A 95 -47.43 7.91 29.72
N LEU A 96 -48.61 8.35 29.32
CA LEU A 96 -49.06 8.31 27.93
C LEU A 96 -48.17 9.21 27.04
N LEU A 97 -47.87 10.43 27.48
CA LEU A 97 -47.01 11.35 26.74
C LEU A 97 -45.58 10.82 26.58
N GLN A 98 -45.03 10.11 27.58
CA GLN A 98 -43.74 9.44 27.48
C GLN A 98 -43.76 8.36 26.41
N LEU A 99 -44.78 7.52 26.35
CA LEU A 99 -44.94 6.49 25.32
C LEU A 99 -45.09 7.11 23.91
N GLN A 100 -45.82 8.21 23.81
CA GLN A 100 -45.94 8.96 22.56
C GLN A 100 -44.59 9.51 22.11
N LEU A 101 -43.79 10.06 23.01
CA LEU A 101 -42.44 10.53 22.71
C LEU A 101 -41.54 9.38 22.25
N CYS A 102 -41.59 8.21 22.93
CA CYS A 102 -40.86 7.03 22.50
C CYS A 102 -41.25 6.60 21.06
N MET A 103 -42.57 6.54 20.78
CA MET A 103 -43.07 6.16 19.45
C MET A 103 -42.60 7.14 18.35
N LEU A 104 -42.60 8.45 18.65
CA LEU A 104 -42.09 9.46 17.73
C LEU A 104 -40.58 9.30 17.47
N ASN A 105 -39.80 9.05 18.53
CA ASN A 105 -38.36 8.80 18.41
C ASN A 105 -38.07 7.53 17.59
N ASP A 106 -38.82 6.45 17.81
CA ASP A 106 -38.72 5.22 17.02
C ASP A 106 -39.09 5.47 15.55
N SER A 107 -40.08 6.32 15.27
CA SER A 107 -40.45 6.73 13.92
C SER A 107 -39.30 7.49 13.22
N LEU A 108 -38.62 8.38 13.94
CA LEU A 108 -37.41 9.06 13.40
C LEU A 108 -36.28 8.07 13.12
N ALA A 109 -36.06 7.12 14.06
CA ALA A 109 -35.03 6.09 13.88
C ALA A 109 -35.25 5.21 12.61
N ILE A 110 -36.50 4.96 12.21
CA ILE A 110 -36.80 4.28 10.94
C ILE A 110 -36.22 5.08 9.75
N ASN A 111 -36.47 6.38 9.71
CA ASN A 111 -36.01 7.24 8.62
C ASN A 111 -34.47 7.30 8.57
N ASP A 112 -33.82 7.47 9.72
CA ASP A 112 -32.37 7.53 9.83
C ASP A 112 -31.71 6.21 9.39
N THR A 113 -32.26 5.09 9.85
CA THR A 113 -31.74 3.77 9.48
C THR A 113 -32.02 3.44 8.01
N ALA A 114 -33.14 3.88 7.44
CA ALA A 114 -33.43 3.73 6.01
C ALA A 114 -32.44 4.54 5.14
N LEU A 115 -32.06 5.74 5.60
CA LEU A 115 -31.02 6.53 4.93
C LEU A 115 -29.66 5.80 4.99
N ALA A 116 -29.28 5.30 6.16
CA ALA A 116 -28.05 4.55 6.36
C ALA A 116 -27.97 3.31 5.43
N VAL A 117 -29.07 2.58 5.27
CA VAL A 117 -29.12 1.44 4.31
C VAL A 117 -28.86 1.91 2.90
N ARG A 118 -29.47 3.02 2.47
CA ARG A 118 -29.24 3.55 1.11
C ARG A 118 -27.79 3.97 0.91
N GLU A 119 -27.18 4.63 1.87
CA GLU A 119 -25.78 5.05 1.81
C GLU A 119 -24.83 3.85 1.70
N GLN A 120 -25.03 2.83 2.55
CA GLN A 120 -24.18 1.64 2.50
C GLN A 120 -24.36 0.85 1.20
N ARG A 121 -25.60 0.76 0.67
CA ARG A 121 -25.85 0.16 -0.63
C ARG A 121 -25.14 0.91 -1.76
N MET A 122 -25.20 2.24 -1.77
CA MET A 122 -24.48 3.04 -2.76
C MET A 122 -22.97 2.83 -2.68
N ARG A 123 -22.41 2.69 -1.47
CA ARG A 123 -20.98 2.39 -1.27
C ARG A 123 -20.60 1.05 -1.86
N VAL A 124 -21.37 -0.01 -1.58
CA VAL A 124 -21.13 -1.36 -2.15
C VAL A 124 -21.23 -1.31 -3.67
N ASN A 125 -22.30 -0.73 -4.22
CA ASN A 125 -22.49 -0.64 -5.67
C ASN A 125 -21.36 0.13 -6.36
N SER A 126 -20.97 1.28 -5.81
CA SER A 126 -19.88 2.09 -6.33
C SER A 126 -18.55 1.31 -6.30
N TYR A 127 -18.27 0.61 -5.22
CA TYR A 127 -17.04 -0.16 -5.09
C TYR A 127 -16.97 -1.34 -6.07
N LEU A 128 -18.09 -2.04 -6.26
CA LEU A 128 -18.23 -3.15 -7.21
C LEU A 128 -18.47 -2.68 -8.65
N ARG A 129 -18.53 -1.35 -8.87
CA ARG A 129 -18.84 -0.74 -10.17
C ARG A 129 -20.19 -1.17 -10.75
N TYR A 130 -21.15 -1.46 -9.89
CA TYR A 130 -22.54 -1.67 -10.31
C TYR A 130 -23.26 -0.33 -10.45
N SER A 131 -24.38 -0.32 -11.18
CA SER A 131 -25.26 0.83 -11.23
C SER A 131 -25.88 1.10 -9.85
N GLU A 132 -26.16 2.37 -9.53
CA GLU A 132 -26.69 2.78 -8.22
C GLU A 132 -28.01 2.12 -7.83
N ASN A 133 -28.74 1.59 -8.81
CA ASN A 133 -30.07 1.00 -8.65
C ASN A 133 -30.06 -0.51 -8.39
N VAL A 134 -28.87 -1.15 -8.35
CA VAL A 134 -28.80 -2.58 -8.04
C VAL A 134 -29.13 -2.77 -6.55
N ASP A 135 -30.17 -3.58 -6.30
CA ASP A 135 -30.51 -3.97 -4.93
C ASP A 135 -29.72 -5.21 -4.54
N ILE A 136 -28.84 -5.03 -3.55
CA ILE A 136 -28.04 -6.12 -2.98
C ILE A 136 -28.67 -6.49 -1.65
N ASP A 137 -29.07 -7.76 -1.52
CA ASP A 137 -29.57 -8.32 -0.28
C ASP A 137 -28.49 -9.19 0.38
N PRO A 138 -27.75 -8.66 1.38
CA PRO A 138 -26.73 -9.42 2.07
C PRO A 138 -27.36 -10.49 2.97
N VAL A 139 -26.83 -11.70 2.88
CA VAL A 139 -27.26 -12.83 3.72
C VAL A 139 -26.16 -13.13 4.73
N LEU A 140 -26.53 -13.30 6.00
CA LEU A 140 -25.61 -13.73 7.04
C LEU A 140 -25.48 -15.26 6.98
N ASP A 141 -24.25 -15.75 6.89
CA ASP A 141 -23.97 -17.15 7.19
C ASP A 141 -23.94 -17.31 8.71
N GLU A 142 -24.82 -18.15 9.25
CA GLU A 142 -24.93 -18.37 10.70
C GLU A 142 -23.80 -19.27 11.23
N GLN A 143 -23.01 -19.89 10.34
CA GLN A 143 -21.92 -20.76 10.73
C GLN A 143 -20.65 -19.97 11.00
N ILE A 144 -20.22 -19.95 12.26
CA ILE A 144 -18.93 -19.38 12.64
C ILE A 144 -17.84 -20.41 12.30
N PRO A 145 -16.92 -20.12 11.37
CA PRO A 145 -15.89 -21.07 10.99
C PRO A 145 -14.94 -21.35 12.18
N ALA A 146 -14.68 -22.63 12.43
CA ALA A 146 -13.73 -23.07 13.46
C ALA A 146 -12.29 -22.94 12.95
N ILE A 147 -11.79 -21.70 12.80
CA ILE A 147 -10.42 -21.42 12.37
C ILE A 147 -9.55 -21.29 13.62
N GLU A 148 -8.55 -22.14 13.71
CA GLU A 148 -7.48 -22.01 14.71
C GLU A 148 -6.27 -21.32 14.10
N ILE A 149 -5.83 -20.25 14.73
CA ILE A 149 -4.71 -19.44 14.29
C ILE A 149 -3.62 -19.52 15.37
N ASP A 150 -2.46 -20.10 14.96
CA ASP A 150 -1.27 -20.15 15.80
C ASP A 150 -0.32 -19.01 15.43
N TYR A 151 0.19 -18.32 16.45
CA TYR A 151 1.09 -17.18 16.27
C TYR A 151 2.36 -17.54 15.48
N VAL A 152 3.00 -18.66 15.80
CA VAL A 152 4.28 -19.03 15.17
C VAL A 152 4.07 -19.30 13.68
N THR A 153 3.05 -20.07 13.35
CA THR A 153 2.71 -20.39 11.96
C THR A 153 2.34 -19.15 11.15
N VAL A 154 1.56 -18.23 11.72
CA VAL A 154 1.16 -16.98 11.05
C VAL A 154 2.35 -16.08 10.86
N LEU A 155 3.20 -15.90 11.88
CA LEU A 155 4.39 -15.06 11.79
C LEU A 155 5.36 -15.57 10.71
N ASP A 156 5.62 -16.87 10.66
CA ASP A 156 6.50 -17.48 9.65
C ASP A 156 5.95 -17.24 8.24
N LYS A 157 4.64 -17.46 8.04
CA LYS A 157 3.98 -17.21 6.75
C LYS A 157 3.97 -15.73 6.38
N ALA A 158 3.74 -14.84 7.33
CA ALA A 158 3.75 -13.40 7.12
C ALA A 158 5.16 -12.92 6.72
N LEU A 159 6.21 -13.39 7.39
CA LEU A 159 7.60 -13.07 7.04
C LEU A 159 8.03 -13.66 5.69
N GLU A 160 7.55 -14.87 5.36
CA GLU A 160 7.87 -15.52 4.09
C GLU A 160 7.21 -14.81 2.90
N ASN A 161 5.94 -14.42 3.02
CA ASN A 161 5.11 -14.01 1.87
C ASN A 161 4.85 -12.52 1.77
N SER A 162 5.10 -11.73 2.81
CA SER A 162 4.78 -10.30 2.79
C SER A 162 5.72 -9.46 1.94
N SER A 163 5.21 -8.32 1.47
CA SER A 163 6.00 -7.26 0.85
C SER A 163 6.98 -6.64 1.85
N PHE A 164 6.66 -6.68 3.13
CA PHE A 164 7.48 -6.14 4.22
C PHE A 164 8.91 -6.72 4.22
N ASN A 165 9.05 -8.04 4.22
CA ASN A 165 10.37 -8.70 4.20
C ASN A 165 11.11 -8.45 2.88
N ALA A 166 10.42 -8.52 1.74
CA ALA A 166 11.00 -8.20 0.44
C ALA A 166 11.49 -6.74 0.37
N GLY A 167 10.72 -5.81 0.94
CA GLY A 167 11.08 -4.40 1.05
C GLY A 167 12.32 -4.17 1.92
N ASN A 168 12.42 -4.85 3.06
CA ASN A 168 13.58 -4.78 3.96
C ASN A 168 14.85 -5.30 3.29
N GLN A 169 14.76 -6.44 2.57
CA GLN A 169 15.88 -6.98 1.80
C GLN A 169 16.33 -6.00 0.71
N LEU A 170 15.40 -5.35 0.02
CA LEU A 170 15.71 -4.35 -1.00
C LEU A 170 16.37 -3.10 -0.39
N ARG A 171 15.86 -2.61 0.74
CA ARG A 171 16.46 -1.47 1.48
C ARG A 171 17.90 -1.76 1.91
N ALA A 172 18.16 -2.96 2.46
CA ALA A 172 19.49 -3.39 2.86
C ALA A 172 20.43 -3.45 1.65
N LEU A 173 19.99 -4.05 0.54
CA LEU A 173 20.77 -4.16 -0.69
C LEU A 173 21.09 -2.79 -1.31
N ASN A 174 20.15 -1.87 -1.30
CA ASN A 174 20.36 -0.49 -1.77
C ASN A 174 21.35 0.27 -0.88
N ALA A 175 21.33 0.05 0.42
CA ALA A 175 22.30 0.63 1.35
C ALA A 175 23.72 0.10 1.08
N GLU A 176 23.88 -1.20 0.80
CA GLU A 176 25.15 -1.80 0.39
C GLU A 176 25.64 -1.24 -0.95
N ALA A 177 24.75 -1.09 -1.92
CA ALA A 177 25.04 -0.45 -3.21
C ALA A 177 25.54 0.98 -3.04
N GLY A 178 24.93 1.74 -2.13
CA GLY A 178 25.35 3.09 -1.79
C GLY A 178 26.77 3.15 -1.18
N ILE A 179 27.14 2.18 -0.34
CA ILE A 179 28.52 2.07 0.17
C ILE A 179 29.50 1.75 -0.96
N ALA A 180 29.11 0.82 -1.87
CA ALA A 180 29.94 0.43 -3.00
C ALA A 180 30.15 1.61 -3.96
N GLN A 181 29.09 2.40 -4.19
CA GLN A 181 29.17 3.62 -5.00
C GLN A 181 30.11 4.65 -4.38
N ALA A 182 29.93 4.97 -3.09
CA ALA A 182 30.81 5.94 -2.40
C ALA A 182 32.29 5.50 -2.38
N LYS A 183 32.54 4.18 -2.31
CA LYS A 183 33.92 3.64 -2.40
C LYS A 183 34.47 3.79 -3.82
N ALA A 184 33.69 3.52 -4.85
CA ALA A 184 34.12 3.63 -6.25
C ALA A 184 34.41 5.10 -6.64
N GLU A 185 33.56 6.04 -6.18
CA GLU A 185 33.74 7.47 -6.44
C GLU A 185 34.99 8.07 -5.75
N ARG A 186 35.52 7.41 -4.73
CA ARG A 186 36.77 7.81 -4.08
C ARG A 186 38.01 7.37 -4.85
N GLY A 187 37.88 6.32 -5.66
CA GLY A 187 39.00 5.69 -6.36
C GLY A 187 39.40 6.41 -7.63
N ALA A 188 40.47 5.90 -8.27
CA ALA A 188 40.83 6.28 -9.61
C ALA A 188 39.74 5.84 -10.59
N THR A 189 39.45 6.67 -11.58
CA THR A 189 38.55 6.31 -12.67
C THR A 189 39.33 6.24 -13.97
N ALA A 190 39.04 5.21 -14.78
CA ALA A 190 39.55 5.10 -16.13
C ALA A 190 38.38 4.94 -17.10
N ASN A 191 38.35 5.77 -18.12
CA ASN A 191 37.32 5.74 -19.13
C ASN A 191 37.99 5.43 -20.50
N ALA A 192 37.47 4.44 -21.17
CA ALA A 192 37.79 4.20 -22.57
C ALA A 192 36.74 4.88 -23.45
N ARG A 193 37.17 5.69 -24.37
CA ARG A 193 36.32 6.38 -25.34
C ARG A 193 36.69 5.95 -26.74
N PHE A 194 35.70 5.46 -27.44
CA PHE A 194 35.79 5.19 -28.85
C PHE A 194 34.81 6.11 -29.58
N GLY A 195 35.27 6.84 -30.57
CA GLY A 195 34.43 7.78 -31.32
C GLY A 195 34.71 7.64 -32.81
N LEU A 196 33.65 7.59 -33.59
CA LEU A 196 33.68 7.76 -35.03
C LEU A 196 33.11 9.14 -35.34
N SER A 197 33.86 9.99 -36.02
CA SER A 197 33.38 11.29 -36.49
C SER A 197 33.69 11.50 -37.95
N GLN A 198 32.87 12.30 -38.59
CA GLN A 198 32.99 12.63 -40.00
C GLN A 198 33.06 14.14 -40.19
N THR A 199 33.93 14.59 -41.07
CA THR A 199 34.12 15.98 -41.41
C THR A 199 34.04 16.17 -42.93
N GLY A 200 33.34 17.17 -43.42
CA GLY A 200 33.25 17.49 -44.86
C GLY A 200 33.30 18.99 -45.11
N GLU A 201 33.82 19.39 -46.27
CA GLU A 201 33.92 20.79 -46.65
C GLU A 201 32.54 21.41 -47.07
N GLU A 202 31.58 20.56 -47.50
CA GLU A 202 30.21 20.94 -47.87
C GLU A 202 29.21 19.97 -47.27
N PHE A 203 27.99 20.47 -47.00
CA PHE A 203 26.90 19.67 -46.45
C PHE A 203 26.61 18.39 -47.27
N ARG A 204 26.69 18.49 -48.59
CA ARG A 204 26.47 17.35 -49.48
C ARG A 204 27.62 16.35 -49.51
N THR A 205 28.87 16.81 -49.42
CA THR A 205 30.09 15.99 -49.42
C THR A 205 30.39 15.42 -48.03
N ALA A 206 29.88 16.03 -46.98
CA ALA A 206 29.96 15.51 -45.62
C ALA A 206 29.26 14.16 -45.44
N TYR A 207 28.30 13.81 -46.34
CA TYR A 207 27.59 12.52 -46.31
C TYR A 207 28.03 11.55 -47.44
N SER A 208 28.82 12.00 -48.40
CA SER A 208 29.21 11.18 -49.55
C SER A 208 30.70 10.81 -49.58
N ASN A 209 31.57 11.59 -48.95
CA ASN A 209 32.99 11.32 -48.77
C ASN A 209 33.33 11.26 -47.31
N LEU A 210 33.23 10.06 -46.75
CA LEU A 210 33.51 9.78 -45.35
C LEU A 210 35.03 9.85 -45.12
N LEU A 211 35.49 10.94 -44.53
CA LEU A 211 36.81 10.95 -43.89
C LEU A 211 36.62 10.31 -42.52
N ASP A 212 36.94 9.02 -42.42
CA ASP A 212 36.84 8.27 -41.20
C ASP A 212 37.83 8.83 -40.18
N GLN A 213 37.35 9.57 -39.21
CA GLN A 213 38.15 9.92 -38.04
C GLN A 213 37.78 8.95 -36.89
N GLU A 214 38.66 8.02 -36.67
CA GLU A 214 38.60 7.15 -35.51
C GLU A 214 39.31 7.82 -34.33
N VAL A 215 38.60 8.04 -33.24
CA VAL A 215 39.18 8.58 -32.00
C VAL A 215 39.13 7.51 -30.94
N ILE A 216 40.31 6.98 -30.60
CA ILE A 216 40.44 6.10 -29.42
C ILE A 216 41.12 6.89 -28.32
N GLY A 217 40.42 7.10 -27.21
CA GLY A 217 40.91 7.84 -26.05
C GLY A 217 40.84 6.99 -24.80
N LEU A 218 41.93 6.96 -24.02
CA LEU A 218 41.93 6.45 -22.66
C LEU A 218 42.14 7.64 -21.72
N GLN A 219 41.16 7.88 -20.86
CA GLN A 219 41.23 8.94 -19.87
C GLN A 219 41.33 8.34 -18.46
N PHE A 220 42.41 8.67 -17.77
CA PHE A 220 42.61 8.34 -16.38
C PHE A 220 42.40 9.59 -15.52
N SER A 221 41.58 9.47 -14.48
CA SER A 221 41.37 10.53 -13.48
C SER A 221 41.67 9.98 -12.10
N ILE A 222 42.73 10.52 -11.50
CA ILE A 222 43.17 10.12 -10.16
C ILE A 222 43.10 11.35 -9.25
N PRO A 223 42.22 11.34 -8.24
CA PRO A 223 42.18 12.43 -7.26
C PRO A 223 43.44 12.39 -6.37
N LEU A 224 44.39 13.28 -6.61
CA LEU A 224 45.62 13.35 -5.84
C LEU A 224 45.40 13.95 -4.44
N PHE A 225 44.55 14.96 -4.35
CA PHE A 225 44.18 15.63 -3.10
C PHE A 225 42.68 15.91 -3.09
N ASP A 226 41.96 15.28 -2.19
CA ASP A 226 40.53 15.49 -1.97
C ASP A 226 40.19 16.07 -0.60
N TRP A 227 41.21 16.48 0.18
CA TRP A 227 41.07 17.02 1.52
C TRP A 227 40.24 16.16 2.47
N GLY A 228 40.15 14.85 2.19
CA GLY A 228 39.41 13.89 2.99
C GLY A 228 37.92 13.77 2.61
N MET A 229 37.45 14.46 1.57
CA MET A 229 36.05 14.40 1.13
C MET A 229 35.60 12.98 0.74
N GLY A 230 36.41 12.25 -0.02
CA GLY A 230 36.10 10.87 -0.40
C GLY A 230 36.00 9.92 0.80
N LYS A 231 36.91 10.10 1.78
CA LYS A 231 36.84 9.36 3.05
C LYS A 231 35.59 9.72 3.85
N GLY A 232 35.23 11.02 3.87
CA GLY A 232 34.00 11.52 4.48
C GLY A 232 32.74 10.92 3.83
N ARG A 233 32.64 10.91 2.49
CA ARG A 233 31.53 10.30 1.74
C ARG A 233 31.35 8.82 2.07
N VAL A 234 32.43 8.04 2.09
CA VAL A 234 32.37 6.62 2.46
C VAL A 234 31.89 6.46 3.92
N ARG A 235 32.35 7.31 4.82
CA ARG A 235 31.90 7.27 6.23
C ARG A 235 30.39 7.58 6.34
N MET A 236 29.94 8.61 5.62
CA MET A 236 28.50 8.94 5.57
C MET A 236 27.66 7.81 4.97
N ALA A 237 28.12 7.17 3.88
CA ALA A 237 27.42 6.05 3.27
C ALA A 237 27.31 4.85 4.23
N LYS A 238 28.37 4.56 4.99
CA LYS A 238 28.34 3.53 6.04
C LYS A 238 27.36 3.87 7.15
N ALA A 239 27.41 5.10 7.67
CA ALA A 239 26.50 5.55 8.73
C ALA A 239 25.02 5.49 8.27
N ARG A 240 24.74 5.83 7.00
CA ARG A 240 23.39 5.65 6.42
C ARG A 240 22.99 4.18 6.35
N ALA A 241 23.91 3.29 5.98
CA ALA A 241 23.62 1.85 5.93
C ALA A 241 23.37 1.30 7.34
N ASP A 242 24.12 1.74 8.34
CA ASP A 242 23.89 1.34 9.74
C ASP A 242 22.53 1.87 10.25
N MET A 243 22.16 3.12 9.88
CA MET A 243 20.82 3.65 10.14
C MET A 243 19.71 2.80 9.52
N VAL A 244 19.88 2.41 8.23
CA VAL A 244 18.90 1.55 7.54
C VAL A 244 18.80 0.19 8.23
N ARG A 245 19.92 -0.40 8.67
CA ARG A 245 19.92 -1.68 9.40
C ARG A 245 19.15 -1.57 10.71
N ASN A 246 19.45 -0.56 11.53
CA ASN A 246 18.75 -0.35 12.80
C ASN A 246 17.25 -0.11 12.59
N GLN A 247 16.90 0.62 11.52
CA GLN A 247 15.50 0.84 11.18
C GLN A 247 14.80 -0.45 10.77
N ILE A 248 15.49 -1.34 10.02
CA ILE A 248 14.94 -2.66 9.66
C ILE A 248 14.71 -3.51 10.92
N GLU A 249 15.65 -3.53 11.86
CA GLU A 249 15.50 -4.27 13.12
C GLU A 249 14.32 -3.74 13.96
N GLN A 250 14.12 -2.43 14.00
CA GLN A 250 12.98 -1.82 14.66
C GLN A 250 11.66 -2.17 13.93
N ASP A 251 11.63 -1.99 12.61
CA ASP A 251 10.45 -2.31 11.79
C ASP A 251 10.06 -3.79 11.93
N GLU A 252 11.04 -4.71 12.01
CA GLU A 252 10.77 -6.15 12.24
C GLU A 252 10.16 -6.40 13.63
N THR A 253 10.63 -5.68 14.64
CA THR A 253 10.07 -5.78 15.98
C THR A 253 8.63 -5.28 16.00
N ASP A 254 8.36 -4.13 15.40
CA ASP A 254 7.03 -3.54 15.31
C ASP A 254 6.07 -4.41 14.48
N TYR A 255 6.58 -5.02 13.41
CA TYR A 255 5.81 -5.95 12.59
C TYR A 255 5.39 -7.21 13.39
N ARG A 256 6.30 -7.80 14.17
CA ARG A 256 5.99 -8.93 15.06
C ARG A 256 4.92 -8.56 16.10
N HIS A 257 5.02 -7.38 16.70
CA HIS A 257 4.01 -6.87 17.63
C HIS A 257 2.65 -6.66 16.96
N THR A 258 2.65 -6.15 15.73
CA THR A 258 1.43 -5.98 14.95
C THR A 258 0.74 -7.32 14.68
N ILE A 259 1.49 -8.32 14.22
CA ILE A 259 0.97 -9.68 13.99
C ILE A 259 0.41 -10.27 15.30
N TYR A 260 1.15 -10.16 16.39
CA TYR A 260 0.67 -10.63 17.71
C TYR A 260 -0.66 -9.98 18.10
N THR A 261 -0.73 -8.65 17.99
CA THR A 261 -1.94 -7.90 18.35
C THR A 261 -3.13 -8.29 17.47
N LEU A 262 -2.92 -8.49 16.16
CA LEU A 262 -3.98 -8.91 15.24
C LEU A 262 -4.52 -10.31 15.58
N ILE A 263 -3.65 -11.24 15.97
CA ILE A 263 -4.04 -12.58 16.37
C ILE A 263 -4.85 -12.55 17.67
N GLU A 264 -4.41 -11.78 18.66
CA GLU A 264 -5.15 -11.60 19.92
C GLU A 264 -6.53 -10.95 19.69
N GLN A 265 -6.59 -9.95 18.80
CA GLN A 265 -7.86 -9.35 18.40
C GLN A 265 -8.78 -10.37 17.72
N PHE A 266 -8.25 -11.21 16.84
CA PHE A 266 -9.02 -12.27 16.19
C PHE A 266 -9.60 -13.25 17.23
N HIS A 267 -8.78 -13.73 18.17
CA HIS A 267 -9.24 -14.62 19.23
C HIS A 267 -10.32 -13.99 20.10
N ASN A 268 -10.14 -12.72 20.47
CA ASN A 268 -11.13 -11.97 21.23
C ASN A 268 -12.46 -11.82 20.47
N GLN A 269 -12.40 -11.43 19.19
CA GLN A 269 -13.59 -11.30 18.34
C GLN A 269 -14.31 -12.64 18.16
N ARG A 270 -13.55 -13.72 17.92
CA ARG A 270 -14.12 -15.07 17.83
C ARG A 270 -14.87 -15.46 19.12
N ASN A 271 -14.25 -15.23 20.28
CA ASN A 271 -14.89 -15.51 21.57
C ASN A 271 -16.16 -14.66 21.76
N GLN A 272 -16.16 -13.39 21.37
CA GLN A 272 -17.35 -12.55 21.40
C GLN A 272 -18.46 -13.10 20.49
N CYS A 273 -18.13 -13.58 19.29
CA CYS A 273 -19.11 -14.19 18.41
C CYS A 273 -19.72 -15.46 19.02
N VAL A 274 -18.89 -16.33 19.63
CA VAL A 274 -19.36 -17.57 20.29
C VAL A 274 -20.27 -17.26 21.48
N VAL A 275 -19.99 -16.19 22.25
CA VAL A 275 -20.84 -15.77 23.37
C VAL A 275 -22.14 -15.13 22.91
N ALA A 276 -22.14 -14.51 21.72
CA ALA A 276 -23.32 -13.82 21.18
C ALA A 276 -24.26 -14.77 20.41
N ALA A 277 -23.80 -15.94 19.98
CA ALA A 277 -24.58 -16.98 19.31
C ALA A 277 -25.36 -17.85 20.31
#